data_e094f977928e9b8122a78586531f80b1
#
_entry.id   e094f977928e9b8122a78586531f80b1
#
_cell.length_a   1.000
_cell.length_b   1.000
_cell.length_c   1.000
_cell.angle_alpha   90.00
_cell.angle_beta   90.00
_cell.angle_gamma   90.00
#
_symmetry.space_group_name_H-M   'P 1'
#
loop_
_entity.id
_entity.type
_entity.pdbx_description
1 polymer ?
#
loop_
_entity_poly.entity_id
_entity_poly.type
_entity_poly.pdbx_seq_one_letter_code
_entity_poly.pdbx_strand_id
1 'polypeptide(L)'
;LPDVDAVIVPIGGGGLISGVAFAIKSLRPEVKIYGVQAAGAPSMEHAFHDHKYETLDSAVTFADGIAVKTPGETTFDMVSQYVDEIVTVSEDEIAAAILALMENQKLVAEGAGATPVAAALFGKLPLAGKKTVCLISGGNIDVNILSRVITRGLVMSGRKTNLMIALEDKPGQL
;
A
#
# COMPACT_ATOMS: atom_id res chain seq x y z
N LEU A 1 19.90 -9.00 3.33
CA LEU A 1 20.53 -7.74 2.94
C LEU A 1 21.19 -7.12 4.18
N PRO A 2 22.52 -7.33 4.37
CA PRO A 2 23.20 -6.94 5.61
C PRO A 2 23.32 -5.42 5.80
N ASP A 3 23.18 -4.65 4.74
CA ASP A 3 23.32 -3.20 4.69
C ASP A 3 22.00 -2.47 4.33
N VAL A 4 20.86 -3.04 4.75
CA VAL A 4 19.55 -2.42 4.58
C VAL A 4 19.44 -1.17 5.46
N ASP A 5 18.90 -0.07 4.88
CA ASP A 5 18.66 1.18 5.57
C ASP A 5 17.21 1.32 6.03
N ALA A 6 16.27 0.76 5.26
CA ALA A 6 14.85 0.88 5.55
C ALA A 6 14.05 -0.37 5.11
N VAL A 7 12.98 -0.64 5.84
CA VAL A 7 11.99 -1.68 5.49
C VAL A 7 10.61 -1.06 5.50
N ILE A 8 9.84 -1.32 4.45
CA ILE A 8 8.46 -0.82 4.29
C ILE A 8 7.50 -2.00 4.41
N VAL A 9 6.50 -1.88 5.27
CA VAL A 9 5.58 -2.96 5.64
C VAL A 9 4.14 -2.49 5.51
N PRO A 10 3.23 -3.31 4.92
CA PRO A 10 1.80 -2.96 4.88
C PRO A 10 1.19 -3.07 6.28
N ILE A 11 0.23 -2.21 6.58
CA ILE A 11 -0.49 -2.21 7.84
C ILE A 11 -2.00 -2.37 7.63
N GLY A 12 -2.58 -3.42 8.21
CA GLY A 12 -4.01 -3.52 8.53
C GLY A 12 -4.20 -3.29 10.04
N GLY A 13 -4.47 -4.32 10.80
CA GLY A 13 -4.55 -4.28 12.27
C GLY A 13 -3.21 -4.18 13.01
N GLY A 14 -2.09 -4.11 12.32
CA GLY A 14 -0.76 -3.90 12.89
C GLY A 14 0.04 -5.16 13.22
N GLY A 15 -0.53 -6.37 13.11
CA GLY A 15 0.15 -7.61 13.53
C GLY A 15 1.46 -7.88 12.79
N LEU A 16 1.46 -7.77 11.47
CA LEU A 16 2.65 -8.02 10.64
C LEU A 16 3.78 -7.03 10.97
N ILE A 17 3.47 -5.74 10.92
CA ILE A 17 4.49 -4.71 11.14
C ILE A 17 5.05 -4.73 12.58
N SER A 18 4.20 -5.02 13.57
CA SER A 18 4.65 -5.16 14.98
C SER A 18 5.74 -6.23 15.11
N GLY A 19 5.50 -7.42 14.54
CA GLY A 19 6.49 -8.50 14.56
C GLY A 19 7.77 -8.18 13.80
N VAL A 20 7.64 -7.61 12.59
CA VAL A 20 8.78 -7.21 11.77
C VAL A 20 9.60 -6.11 12.44
N ALA A 21 8.91 -5.06 12.92
CA ALA A 21 9.57 -3.92 13.57
C ALA A 21 10.30 -4.35 14.85
N PHE A 22 9.64 -5.11 15.71
CA PHE A 22 10.27 -5.64 16.91
C PHE A 22 11.51 -6.46 16.60
N ALA A 23 11.43 -7.40 15.67
CA ALA A 23 12.56 -8.26 15.31
C ALA A 23 13.74 -7.45 14.74
N ILE A 24 13.46 -6.52 13.83
CA ILE A 24 14.52 -5.70 13.21
C ILE A 24 15.12 -4.73 14.23
N LYS A 25 14.31 -3.99 14.98
CA LYS A 25 14.81 -3.01 15.97
C LYS A 25 15.58 -3.68 17.10
N SER A 26 15.26 -4.93 17.45
CA SER A 26 16.03 -5.69 18.44
C SER A 26 17.43 -6.08 17.96
N LEU A 27 17.62 -6.28 16.64
CA LEU A 27 18.89 -6.71 16.05
C LEU A 27 19.66 -5.55 15.40
N ARG A 28 18.94 -4.62 14.81
CA ARG A 28 19.43 -3.51 13.99
C ARG A 28 18.60 -2.24 14.26
N PRO A 29 18.76 -1.58 15.41
CA PRO A 29 17.93 -0.44 15.80
C PRO A 29 18.06 0.78 14.87
N GLU A 30 19.14 0.87 14.10
CA GLU A 30 19.37 1.92 13.11
C GLU A 30 18.50 1.80 11.86
N VAL A 31 18.00 0.60 11.51
CA VAL A 31 17.16 0.38 10.34
C VAL A 31 15.81 1.05 10.52
N LYS A 32 15.41 1.84 9.54
CA LYS A 32 14.12 2.52 9.55
C LYS A 32 12.99 1.58 9.19
N ILE A 33 11.91 1.62 9.96
CA ILE A 33 10.69 0.83 9.72
C ILE A 33 9.56 1.78 9.35
N TYR A 34 9.05 1.62 8.15
CA TYR A 34 7.95 2.42 7.63
C TYR A 34 6.70 1.58 7.45
N GLY A 35 5.58 2.11 7.91
CA GLY A 35 4.26 1.51 7.71
C GLY A 35 3.52 2.13 6.54
N VAL A 36 2.70 1.35 5.84
CA VAL A 36 1.86 1.85 4.76
C VAL A 36 0.44 1.34 4.90
N GLN A 37 -0.53 2.24 4.84
CA GLN A 37 -1.96 1.92 4.77
C GLN A 37 -2.58 2.41 3.46
N ALA A 38 -3.73 1.86 3.10
CA ALA A 38 -4.56 2.44 2.06
C ALA A 38 -5.24 3.72 2.61
N ALA A 39 -5.28 4.78 1.81
CA ALA A 39 -5.89 6.06 2.19
C ALA A 39 -7.40 5.92 2.53
N GLY A 40 -8.08 4.88 2.02
CA GLY A 40 -9.45 4.57 2.38
C GLY A 40 -9.64 3.78 3.68
N ALA A 41 -8.55 3.40 4.37
CA ALA A 41 -8.57 2.67 5.65
C ALA A 41 -7.36 3.04 6.54
N PRO A 42 -7.17 4.33 6.91
CA PRO A 42 -5.96 4.83 7.58
C PRO A 42 -6.04 4.73 9.11
N SER A 43 -6.64 3.67 9.66
CA SER A 43 -6.93 3.57 11.10
C SER A 43 -5.69 3.62 12.00
N MET A 44 -4.61 2.94 11.61
CA MET A 44 -3.37 2.94 12.38
C MET A 44 -2.56 4.23 12.14
N GLU A 45 -2.62 4.78 10.94
CA GLU A 45 -1.94 6.04 10.60
C GLU A 45 -2.51 7.21 11.41
N HIS A 46 -3.83 7.34 11.48
CA HIS A 46 -4.49 8.33 12.35
C HIS A 46 -4.10 8.12 13.82
N ALA A 47 -4.21 6.85 14.31
CA ALA A 47 -3.87 6.56 15.71
C ALA A 47 -2.40 6.91 16.02
N PHE A 48 -1.49 6.66 15.10
CA PHE A 48 -0.06 6.92 15.24
C PHE A 48 0.25 8.42 15.32
N HIS A 49 -0.31 9.21 14.41
CA HIS A 49 -0.04 10.65 14.36
C HIS A 49 -0.80 11.45 15.43
N ASP A 50 -2.05 11.06 15.70
CA ASP A 50 -2.88 11.76 16.67
C ASP A 50 -2.64 11.29 18.12
N HIS A 51 -1.85 10.22 18.29
CA HIS A 51 -1.64 9.54 19.57
C HIS A 51 -2.96 9.13 20.23
N LYS A 52 -3.95 8.81 19.41
CA LYS A 52 -5.31 8.53 19.83
C LYS A 52 -5.88 7.30 19.14
N TYR A 53 -6.22 6.32 19.93
CA TYR A 53 -6.87 5.10 19.45
C TYR A 53 -8.33 5.36 19.10
N GLU A 54 -8.65 5.34 17.84
CA GLU A 54 -10.02 5.58 17.34
C GLU A 54 -10.44 4.52 16.31
N THR A 55 -11.76 4.33 16.23
CA THR A 55 -12.38 3.48 15.21
C THR A 55 -12.88 4.36 14.07
N LEU A 56 -12.50 4.04 12.85
CA LEU A 56 -12.99 4.72 11.65
C LEU A 56 -14.47 4.40 11.39
N ASP A 57 -15.23 5.36 10.92
CA ASP A 57 -16.62 5.15 10.47
C ASP A 57 -16.69 4.14 9.31
N SER A 58 -15.72 4.19 8.41
CA SER A 58 -15.63 3.31 7.25
C SER A 58 -14.18 2.91 6.96
N ALA A 59 -14.00 1.76 6.29
CA ALA A 59 -12.73 1.32 5.72
C ALA A 59 -13.03 0.79 4.31
N VAL A 60 -12.77 1.60 3.29
CA VAL A 60 -13.12 1.30 1.89
C VAL A 60 -11.86 1.31 1.04
N THR A 61 -11.40 0.13 0.67
CA THR A 61 -10.25 -0.07 -0.22
C THR A 61 -10.36 -1.43 -0.91
N PHE A 62 -9.83 -1.57 -2.13
CA PHE A 62 -9.70 -2.89 -2.74
C PHE A 62 -8.53 -3.70 -2.17
N ALA A 63 -7.67 -3.09 -1.36
CA ALA A 63 -6.66 -3.77 -0.55
C ALA A 63 -7.31 -4.38 0.70
N ASP A 64 -8.19 -5.35 0.51
CA ASP A 64 -9.08 -5.95 1.52
C ASP A 64 -8.31 -6.52 2.72
N GLY A 65 -7.13 -7.09 2.50
CA GLY A 65 -6.26 -7.60 3.56
C GLY A 65 -5.81 -6.55 4.60
N ILE A 66 -5.96 -5.25 4.28
CA ILE A 66 -5.65 -4.14 5.19
C ILE A 66 -6.85 -3.20 5.44
N ALA A 67 -8.05 -3.57 5.03
CA ALA A 67 -9.28 -2.80 5.25
C ALA A 67 -9.76 -2.92 6.71
N VAL A 68 -9.02 -2.35 7.64
CA VAL A 68 -9.25 -2.47 9.09
C VAL A 68 -9.71 -1.13 9.66
N LYS A 69 -10.89 -1.13 10.33
CA LYS A 69 -11.47 0.07 10.93
C LYS A 69 -10.83 0.47 12.26
N THR A 70 -10.39 -0.53 13.02
CA THR A 70 -9.87 -0.32 14.38
C THR A 70 -8.51 -0.98 14.51
N PRO A 71 -7.45 -0.24 14.87
CA PRO A 71 -6.17 -0.86 15.20
C PRO A 71 -6.32 -1.86 16.35
N GLY A 72 -5.45 -2.86 16.45
CA GLY A 72 -5.39 -3.67 17.67
C GLY A 72 -4.70 -2.88 18.80
N GLU A 73 -5.16 -2.93 20.05
CA GLU A 73 -4.53 -2.22 21.17
C GLU A 73 -3.05 -2.59 21.32
N THR A 74 -2.77 -3.88 21.49
CA THR A 74 -1.39 -4.38 21.64
C THR A 74 -0.52 -4.04 20.43
N THR A 75 -1.08 -4.10 19.20
CA THR A 75 -0.32 -3.78 18.00
C THR A 75 -0.08 -2.28 17.86
N PHE A 76 -1.00 -1.43 18.32
CA PHE A 76 -0.80 0.01 18.36
C PHE A 76 0.36 0.40 19.30
N ASP A 77 0.44 -0.21 20.49
CA ASP A 77 1.55 0.02 21.41
C ASP A 77 2.91 -0.37 20.79
N MET A 78 2.94 -1.54 20.13
CA MET A 78 4.14 -2.02 19.43
C MET A 78 4.53 -1.11 18.26
N VAL A 79 3.56 -0.68 17.46
CA VAL A 79 3.76 0.23 16.34
C VAL A 79 4.29 1.58 16.84
N SER A 80 3.68 2.14 17.87
CA SER A 80 4.11 3.41 18.46
C SER A 80 5.55 3.38 19.01
N GLN A 81 6.00 2.19 19.45
CA GLN A 81 7.35 2.02 20.00
C GLN A 81 8.43 1.76 18.93
N TYR A 82 8.10 1.00 17.87
CA TYR A 82 9.11 0.44 16.97
C TYR A 82 9.03 0.93 15.52
N VAL A 83 7.95 1.60 15.11
CA VAL A 83 7.79 2.13 13.75
C VAL A 83 8.23 3.58 13.71
N ASP A 84 8.97 3.94 12.68
CA ASP A 84 9.52 5.31 12.55
C ASP A 84 8.53 6.27 11.89
N GLU A 85 7.68 5.80 10.97
CA GLU A 85 6.68 6.63 10.27
C GLU A 85 5.62 5.75 9.61
N ILE A 86 4.40 6.28 9.47
CA ILE A 86 3.32 5.65 8.73
C ILE A 86 2.81 6.62 7.68
N VAL A 87 2.62 6.11 6.46
CA VAL A 87 2.08 6.89 5.34
C VAL A 87 0.91 6.17 4.67
N THR A 88 0.12 6.93 3.92
CA THR A 88 -0.96 6.37 3.14
C THR A 88 -0.71 6.43 1.64
N VAL A 89 -1.28 5.47 0.91
CA VAL A 89 -1.30 5.41 -0.54
C VAL A 89 -2.73 5.32 -1.06
N SER A 90 -3.00 5.96 -2.18
CA SER A 90 -4.31 5.93 -2.82
C SER A 90 -4.54 4.62 -3.58
N GLU A 91 -5.81 4.34 -3.91
CA GLU A 91 -6.21 3.20 -4.75
C GLU A 91 -5.50 3.21 -6.12
N ASP A 92 -5.27 4.39 -6.68
CA ASP A 92 -4.57 4.55 -7.96
C ASP A 92 -3.08 4.22 -7.85
N GLU A 93 -2.45 4.64 -6.78
CA GLU A 93 -1.04 4.34 -6.48
C GLU A 93 -0.85 2.84 -6.24
N ILE A 94 -1.78 2.19 -5.53
CA ILE A 94 -1.75 0.73 -5.33
C ILE A 94 -1.92 0.00 -6.66
N ALA A 95 -2.88 0.40 -7.49
CA ALA A 95 -3.09 -0.20 -8.80
C ALA A 95 -1.85 -0.07 -9.72
N ALA A 96 -1.22 1.10 -9.71
CA ALA A 96 0.02 1.33 -10.47
C ALA A 96 1.18 0.46 -9.94
N ALA A 97 1.28 0.26 -8.63
CA ALA A 97 2.30 -0.61 -8.03
C ALA A 97 2.10 -2.09 -8.39
N ILE A 98 0.86 -2.59 -8.38
CA ILE A 98 0.55 -3.96 -8.83
C ILE A 98 0.96 -4.12 -10.30
N LEU A 99 0.61 -3.17 -11.16
CA LEU A 99 1.00 -3.20 -12.56
C LEU A 99 2.52 -3.19 -12.74
N ALA A 100 3.24 -2.34 -12.02
CA ALA A 100 4.69 -2.28 -12.05
C ALA A 100 5.36 -3.59 -11.60
N LEU A 101 4.84 -4.24 -10.56
CA LEU A 101 5.30 -5.56 -10.11
C LEU A 101 5.11 -6.63 -11.17
N MET A 102 3.94 -6.67 -11.81
CA MET A 102 3.65 -7.61 -12.89
C MET A 102 4.57 -7.40 -14.10
N GLU A 103 4.74 -6.17 -14.52
CA GLU A 103 5.51 -5.85 -15.73
C GLU A 103 7.02 -6.02 -15.54
N ASN A 104 7.55 -5.56 -14.42
CA ASN A 104 9.00 -5.52 -14.20
C ASN A 104 9.55 -6.74 -13.45
N GLN A 105 8.76 -7.30 -12.52
CA GLN A 105 9.20 -8.40 -11.68
C GLN A 105 8.51 -9.73 -11.99
N LYS A 106 7.48 -9.75 -12.84
CA LYS A 106 6.62 -10.92 -13.14
C LYS A 106 5.96 -11.48 -11.88
N LEU A 107 5.66 -10.60 -10.94
CA LEU A 107 5.11 -10.94 -9.65
C LEU A 107 3.68 -10.40 -9.54
N VAL A 108 2.75 -11.27 -9.13
CA VAL A 108 1.37 -10.90 -8.83
C VAL A 108 1.24 -10.67 -7.34
N ALA A 109 0.96 -9.44 -6.95
CA ALA A 109 0.66 -9.06 -5.57
C ALA A 109 -0.81 -8.67 -5.43
N GLU A 110 -1.39 -8.93 -4.28
CA GLU A 110 -2.68 -8.36 -3.88
C GLU A 110 -2.53 -6.88 -3.49
N GLY A 111 -3.66 -6.17 -3.32
CA GLY A 111 -3.64 -4.75 -2.99
C GLY A 111 -2.82 -4.43 -1.74
N ALA A 112 -3.04 -5.19 -0.66
CA ALA A 112 -2.32 -5.03 0.59
C ALA A 112 -0.80 -5.21 0.41
N GLY A 113 -0.39 -6.28 -0.28
CA GLY A 113 1.02 -6.59 -0.54
C GLY A 113 1.73 -5.58 -1.44
N ALA A 114 1.00 -4.82 -2.25
CA ALA A 114 1.57 -3.82 -3.16
C ALA A 114 1.75 -2.43 -2.52
N THR A 115 1.16 -2.14 -1.37
CA THR A 115 1.23 -0.82 -0.74
C THR A 115 2.65 -0.34 -0.42
N PRO A 116 3.61 -1.18 0.02
CA PRO A 116 4.99 -0.75 0.22
C PRO A 116 5.67 -0.28 -1.06
N VAL A 117 5.39 -0.97 -2.18
CA VAL A 117 5.91 -0.59 -3.49
C VAL A 117 5.27 0.70 -3.97
N ALA A 118 3.97 0.90 -3.73
CA ALA A 118 3.28 2.16 -4.03
C ALA A 118 3.92 3.33 -3.28
N ALA A 119 4.15 3.20 -1.97
CA ALA A 119 4.79 4.25 -1.18
C ALA A 119 6.19 4.61 -1.69
N ALA A 120 6.98 3.61 -2.11
CA ALA A 120 8.30 3.84 -2.68
C ALA A 120 8.23 4.51 -4.06
N LEU A 121 7.39 4.04 -4.97
CA LEU A 121 7.25 4.55 -6.34
C LEU A 121 6.75 6.01 -6.38
N PHE A 122 5.83 6.35 -5.47
CA PHE A 122 5.22 7.69 -5.43
C PHE A 122 5.88 8.65 -4.43
N GLY A 123 7.08 8.30 -3.94
CA GLY A 123 7.90 9.22 -3.14
C GLY A 123 7.27 9.62 -1.80
N LYS A 124 6.46 8.73 -1.19
CA LYS A 124 5.80 9.01 0.10
C LYS A 124 6.78 9.05 1.27
N LEU A 125 7.98 8.50 1.09
CA LEU A 125 8.98 8.30 2.12
C LEU A 125 10.36 8.82 1.68
N PRO A 126 11.24 9.23 2.60
CA PRO A 126 12.57 9.76 2.29
C PRO A 126 13.57 8.63 1.96
N LEU A 127 13.42 7.99 0.81
CA LEU A 127 14.17 6.80 0.41
C LEU A 127 15.37 7.08 -0.52
N ALA A 128 15.58 8.32 -0.95
CA ALA A 128 16.66 8.67 -1.87
C ALA A 128 18.03 8.24 -1.32
N GLY A 129 18.77 7.45 -2.11
CA GLY A 129 20.07 6.92 -1.73
C GLY A 129 20.07 5.80 -0.70
N LYS A 130 18.90 5.31 -0.27
CA LYS A 130 18.76 4.25 0.74
C LYS A 130 18.52 2.88 0.12
N LYS A 131 19.13 1.86 0.69
CA LYS A 131 18.83 0.46 0.40
C LYS A 131 17.57 0.05 1.14
N THR A 132 16.47 -0.05 0.41
CA THR A 132 15.13 -0.24 0.97
C THR A 132 14.56 -1.59 0.57
N VAL A 133 13.94 -2.27 1.53
CA VAL A 133 13.17 -3.50 1.31
C VAL A 133 11.69 -3.17 1.37
N CYS A 134 10.95 -3.49 0.30
CA CYS A 134 9.49 -3.47 0.29
C CYS A 134 8.97 -4.88 0.57
N LEU A 135 8.23 -5.07 1.66
CA LEU A 135 7.67 -6.37 2.02
C LEU A 135 6.38 -6.62 1.22
N ILE A 136 6.42 -7.54 0.26
CA ILE A 136 5.23 -7.98 -0.48
C ILE A 136 4.63 -9.16 0.27
N SER A 137 3.59 -8.89 1.05
CA SER A 137 3.05 -9.81 2.05
C SER A 137 2.03 -10.81 1.53
N GLY A 138 1.54 -10.66 0.28
CA GLY A 138 0.53 -11.54 -0.28
C GLY A 138 0.28 -11.35 -1.76
N GLY A 139 -0.38 -12.35 -2.36
CA GLY A 139 -0.73 -12.39 -3.78
C GLY A 139 -2.10 -13.03 -4.04
N ASN A 140 -2.96 -13.16 -3.01
CA ASN A 140 -4.30 -13.74 -3.14
C ASN A 140 -5.28 -12.71 -3.69
N ILE A 141 -5.22 -12.43 -4.98
CA ILE A 141 -6.08 -11.49 -5.68
C ILE A 141 -7.01 -12.21 -6.66
N ASP A 142 -8.30 -11.87 -6.65
CA ASP A 142 -9.27 -12.37 -7.62
C ASP A 142 -8.95 -11.85 -9.02
N VAL A 143 -9.08 -12.73 -10.03
CA VAL A 143 -8.76 -12.40 -11.44
C VAL A 143 -9.61 -11.25 -11.97
N ASN A 144 -10.87 -11.13 -11.54
CA ASN A 144 -11.74 -10.04 -11.95
C ASN A 144 -11.27 -8.70 -11.35
N ILE A 145 -10.83 -8.72 -10.08
CA ILE A 145 -10.23 -7.55 -9.43
C ILE A 145 -8.94 -7.19 -10.14
N LEU A 146 -8.08 -8.18 -10.42
CA LEU A 146 -6.81 -7.99 -11.12
C LEU A 146 -7.03 -7.33 -12.50
N SER A 147 -8.02 -7.77 -13.28
CA SER A 147 -8.35 -7.17 -14.57
C SER A 147 -8.73 -5.68 -14.44
N ARG A 148 -9.52 -5.33 -13.42
CA ARG A 148 -9.90 -3.94 -13.13
C ARG A 148 -8.69 -3.10 -12.69
N VAL A 149 -7.84 -3.65 -11.85
CA VAL A 149 -6.62 -3.02 -11.36
C VAL A 149 -5.64 -2.76 -12.52
N ILE A 150 -5.43 -3.73 -13.41
CA ILE A 150 -4.61 -3.56 -14.61
C ILE A 150 -5.14 -2.41 -15.46
N THR A 151 -6.45 -2.39 -15.72
CA THR A 151 -7.07 -1.31 -16.50
C THR A 151 -6.86 0.05 -15.82
N ARG A 152 -7.05 0.15 -14.51
CA ARG A 152 -6.84 1.37 -13.73
C ARG A 152 -5.38 1.83 -13.77
N GLY A 153 -4.44 0.92 -13.57
CA GLY A 153 -3.00 1.20 -13.66
C GLY A 153 -2.57 1.68 -15.05
N LEU A 154 -3.14 1.11 -16.11
CA LEU A 154 -2.89 1.57 -17.49
C LEU A 154 -3.44 2.97 -17.75
N VAL A 155 -4.59 3.33 -17.21
CA VAL A 155 -5.16 4.69 -17.31
C VAL A 155 -4.26 5.68 -16.55
N MET A 156 -3.89 5.36 -15.31
CA MET A 156 -3.04 6.22 -14.48
C MET A 156 -1.66 6.46 -15.08
N SER A 157 -1.10 5.48 -15.78
CA SER A 157 0.18 5.61 -16.49
C SER A 157 0.06 6.27 -17.87
N GLY A 158 -1.14 6.75 -18.26
CA GLY A 158 -1.36 7.39 -19.56
C GLY A 158 -1.31 6.46 -20.78
N ARG A 159 -1.27 5.13 -20.55
CA ARG A 159 -1.21 4.11 -21.62
C ARG A 159 -2.57 3.65 -22.12
N LYS A 160 -3.64 4.02 -21.43
CA LYS A 160 -5.02 3.77 -21.81
C LYS A 160 -5.87 5.01 -21.52
N THR A 161 -6.79 5.32 -22.42
CA THR A 161 -7.80 6.35 -22.17
C THR A 161 -9.17 5.81 -22.59
N ASN A 162 -10.21 6.35 -21.97
CA ASN A 162 -11.59 6.08 -22.35
C ASN A 162 -12.15 7.34 -23.02
N LEU A 163 -12.63 7.19 -24.23
CA LEU A 163 -13.29 8.27 -24.97
C LEU A 163 -14.80 8.01 -24.95
N MET A 164 -15.56 9.01 -24.57
CA MET A 164 -17.02 9.00 -24.72
C MET A 164 -17.35 9.97 -25.86
N ILE A 165 -17.91 9.44 -26.93
CA ILE A 165 -18.32 10.21 -28.10
C ILE A 165 -19.83 10.12 -28.24
N ALA A 166 -20.50 11.26 -28.14
CA ALA A 166 -21.93 11.34 -28.44
C ALA A 166 -22.10 11.51 -29.95
N LEU A 167 -22.74 10.54 -30.57
CA LEU A 167 -23.05 10.55 -32.01
C LEU A 167 -24.56 10.54 -32.21
N GLU A 168 -25.02 11.14 -33.30
CA GLU A 168 -26.40 10.92 -33.74
C GLU A 168 -26.53 9.49 -34.28
N ASP A 169 -27.66 8.84 -34.02
CA ASP A 169 -27.94 7.50 -34.50
C ASP A 169 -28.31 7.54 -36.00
N LYS A 170 -27.28 7.64 -36.82
CA LYS A 170 -27.39 7.67 -38.30
C LYS A 170 -26.36 6.70 -38.92
N PRO A 171 -26.71 5.98 -40.00
CA PRO A 171 -25.77 5.13 -40.72
C PRO A 171 -24.53 5.91 -41.19
N GLY A 172 -23.33 5.34 -40.95
CA GLY A 172 -22.05 5.91 -41.38
C GLY A 172 -21.43 6.94 -40.43
N GLN A 173 -21.90 7.03 -39.19
CA GLN A 173 -21.30 7.91 -38.15
C GLN A 173 -20.22 7.23 -37.27
N LEU A 174 -20.01 5.93 -37.45
CA LEU A 174 -18.91 5.14 -36.84
C LEU A 174 -18.00 4.62 -37.93
#